data_671bf912a217d4ab5d4db6d452585099
#
_entry.id   671bf912a217d4ab5d4db6d452585099
#
_cell.length_a   1.000
_cell.length_b   1.000
_cell.length_c   1.000
_cell.angle_alpha   90.00
_cell.angle_beta   90.00
_cell.angle_gamma   90.00
#
_symmetry.space_group_name_H-M   'P 1'
#
loop_
_entity.id
_entity.type
_entity.pdbx_description
1 polymer ?
#
loop_
_entity_poly.entity_id
_entity_poly.type
_entity_poly.pdbx_seq_one_letter_code
_entity_poly.pdbx_strand_id
1 'polypeptide(L)'
;MAVQSVFRLGLQEKQRAWDRWIAGRLGHRIQVEERRLARRELRRLFGQVVIQVGGTAGFPLIADSLAPVRFHVVFGGDLPKVSHCPIIVAEDNLLPFPTDSVDILVLQHSLDISTHPHQVLREAERVLRPGGRLLLFGFNPTSSWGLRRLLSTPLDSLLPWHARFMRRSQIEDWCRLLNLAPELSRHAVYGLPFAKKGIRRLFKSLEHRMARNEWPVGAVYCLRAKKERNAYIPGKPSPLGRLASVGKTLKPAVGMRRKPVLRVVPKRDGAPPDLTGA
;
A
#
# COMPACT_ATOMS: atom_id res chain seq x y z
N MET A 1 14.40 -11.19 23.14
CA MET A 1 15.36 -11.26 22.01
C MET A 1 14.70 -11.50 20.64
N ALA A 2 13.67 -12.33 20.47
CA ALA A 2 13.06 -12.61 19.17
C ALA A 2 12.31 -11.42 18.52
N VAL A 3 11.70 -10.51 19.28
CA VAL A 3 10.98 -9.34 18.74
C VAL A 3 11.91 -8.34 18.05
N GLN A 4 13.15 -8.22 18.51
CA GLN A 4 14.16 -7.35 17.88
C GLN A 4 14.70 -7.92 16.56
N SER A 5 14.58 -9.23 16.33
CA SER A 5 15.12 -9.87 15.12
C SER A 5 14.33 -9.54 13.86
N VAL A 6 12.99 -9.47 13.93
CA VAL A 6 12.15 -9.17 12.76
C VAL A 6 12.31 -7.72 12.27
N PHE A 7 12.53 -6.77 13.19
CA PHE A 7 12.81 -5.39 12.79
C PHE A 7 14.17 -5.23 12.11
N ARG A 8 15.11 -6.16 12.33
CA ARG A 8 16.42 -6.18 11.67
C ARG A 8 16.44 -6.94 10.35
N LEU A 9 15.34 -7.65 10.00
CA LEU A 9 15.24 -8.32 8.71
C LEU A 9 15.26 -7.32 7.57
N GLY A 10 15.95 -7.66 6.50
CA GLY A 10 15.88 -6.91 5.25
C GLY A 10 14.46 -6.88 4.66
N LEU A 11 14.16 -5.90 3.82
CA LEU A 11 12.83 -5.72 3.22
C LEU A 11 12.38 -6.98 2.46
N GLN A 12 13.29 -7.65 1.75
CA GLN A 12 13.00 -8.89 1.02
C GLN A 12 12.63 -10.05 1.94
N GLU A 13 13.27 -10.16 3.11
CA GLU A 13 12.96 -11.21 4.09
C GLU A 13 11.58 -10.96 4.71
N LYS A 14 11.25 -9.70 4.99
CA LYS A 14 9.91 -9.30 5.44
C LYS A 14 8.85 -9.61 4.38
N GLN A 15 9.16 -9.39 3.10
CA GLN A 15 8.28 -9.73 1.99
C GLN A 15 8.04 -11.26 1.93
N ARG A 16 9.08 -12.09 2.03
CA ARG A 16 8.93 -13.56 2.08
C ARG A 16 8.11 -14.03 3.29
N ALA A 17 8.32 -13.39 4.45
CA ALA A 17 7.53 -13.71 5.64
C ALA A 17 6.06 -13.29 5.45
N TRP A 18 5.81 -12.17 4.79
CA TRP A 18 4.48 -11.72 4.39
C TRP A 18 3.80 -12.72 3.46
N ASP A 19 4.47 -13.15 2.39
CA ASP A 19 3.92 -14.07 1.39
C ASP A 19 3.54 -15.42 2.03
N ARG A 20 4.38 -15.94 2.93
CA ARG A 20 4.07 -17.16 3.70
C ARG A 20 2.85 -17.00 4.59
N TRP A 21 2.73 -15.86 5.28
CA TRP A 21 1.60 -15.62 6.15
C TRP A 21 0.30 -15.42 5.36
N ILE A 22 0.34 -14.65 4.26
CA ILE A 22 -0.84 -14.33 3.46
C ILE A 22 -1.41 -15.59 2.77
N ALA A 23 -0.60 -16.59 2.48
CA ALA A 23 -1.03 -17.89 1.96
C ALA A 23 -1.86 -18.68 2.98
N GLY A 24 -1.79 -18.33 4.26
CA GLY A 24 -2.60 -18.95 5.31
C GLY A 24 -4.06 -18.50 5.31
N ARG A 25 -4.93 -19.22 6.03
CA ARG A 25 -6.38 -18.96 6.10
C ARG A 25 -6.74 -17.52 6.50
N LEU A 26 -6.01 -16.95 7.47
CA LEU A 26 -6.25 -15.59 7.94
C LEU A 26 -5.81 -14.56 6.93
N GLY A 27 -4.63 -14.74 6.35
CA GLY A 27 -4.10 -13.88 5.32
C GLY A 27 -4.99 -13.86 4.06
N HIS A 28 -5.41 -15.03 3.59
CA HIS A 28 -6.33 -15.12 2.46
C HIS A 28 -7.67 -14.40 2.72
N ARG A 29 -8.22 -14.49 3.93
CA ARG A 29 -9.44 -13.75 4.30
C ARG A 29 -9.22 -12.24 4.19
N ILE A 30 -8.09 -11.73 4.66
CA ILE A 30 -7.74 -10.32 4.52
C ILE A 30 -7.65 -9.93 3.06
N GLN A 31 -6.92 -10.67 2.25
CA GLN A 31 -6.78 -10.40 0.81
C GLN A 31 -8.14 -10.28 0.10
N VAL A 32 -9.07 -11.19 0.39
CA VAL A 32 -10.40 -11.19 -0.23
C VAL A 32 -11.16 -9.91 0.17
N GLU A 33 -11.14 -9.53 1.44
CA GLU A 33 -11.85 -8.33 1.89
C GLU A 33 -11.18 -7.04 1.40
N GLU A 34 -9.86 -6.99 1.37
CA GLU A 34 -9.11 -5.88 0.78
C GLU A 34 -9.40 -5.72 -0.71
N ARG A 35 -9.43 -6.84 -1.46
CA ARG A 35 -9.78 -6.80 -2.88
C ARG A 35 -11.19 -6.28 -3.11
N ARG A 36 -12.16 -6.69 -2.28
CA ARG A 36 -13.53 -6.16 -2.35
C ARG A 36 -13.55 -4.64 -2.12
N LEU A 37 -12.82 -4.20 -1.12
CA LEU A 37 -12.73 -2.79 -0.77
C LEU A 37 -11.99 -2.00 -1.85
N ALA A 38 -10.84 -2.49 -2.31
CA ALA A 38 -10.08 -1.89 -3.41
C ALA A 38 -10.93 -1.78 -4.70
N ARG A 39 -11.63 -2.85 -5.07
CA ARG A 39 -12.52 -2.87 -6.23
C ARG A 39 -13.63 -1.80 -6.13
N ARG A 40 -14.22 -1.65 -4.94
CA ARG A 40 -15.26 -0.63 -4.70
C ARG A 40 -14.72 0.79 -4.89
N GLU A 41 -13.50 1.05 -4.39
CA GLU A 41 -12.88 2.37 -4.48
C GLU A 41 -12.31 2.62 -5.88
N LEU A 42 -11.60 1.67 -6.49
CA LEU A 42 -10.98 1.80 -7.81
C LEU A 42 -12.01 2.02 -8.93
N ARG A 43 -13.22 1.43 -8.84
CA ARG A 43 -14.29 1.67 -9.83
C ARG A 43 -14.80 3.10 -9.85
N ARG A 44 -14.52 3.89 -8.81
CA ARG A 44 -14.93 5.31 -8.69
C ARG A 44 -13.80 6.26 -9.08
N LEU A 45 -12.64 5.71 -9.41
CA LEU A 45 -11.45 6.48 -9.74
C LEU A 45 -11.12 6.29 -11.21
N PHE A 46 -10.91 7.41 -11.89
CA PHE A 46 -10.51 7.44 -13.29
C PHE A 46 -9.02 7.80 -13.38
N GLY A 47 -8.30 7.16 -14.28
CA GLY A 47 -6.90 7.40 -14.52
C GLY A 47 -6.36 6.49 -15.62
N GLN A 48 -5.23 6.86 -16.19
CA GLN A 48 -4.53 6.10 -17.22
C GLN A 48 -3.54 5.11 -16.58
N VAL A 49 -2.89 5.52 -15.51
CA VAL A 49 -1.82 4.75 -14.85
C VAL A 49 -2.21 4.44 -13.41
N VAL A 50 -2.28 3.17 -13.08
CA VAL A 50 -2.45 2.69 -11.70
C VAL A 50 -1.27 1.81 -11.29
N ILE A 51 -0.75 2.07 -10.11
CA ILE A 51 0.37 1.32 -9.55
C ILE A 51 -0.02 0.81 -8.18
N GLN A 52 0.27 -0.46 -7.93
CA GLN A 52 0.23 -1.04 -6.59
C GLN A 52 1.64 -1.22 -6.07
N VAL A 53 1.87 -0.89 -4.81
CA VAL A 53 3.14 -1.09 -4.10
C VAL A 53 2.89 -1.96 -2.88
N GLY A 54 3.65 -3.03 -2.73
CA GLY A 54 3.51 -4.01 -1.64
C GLY A 54 2.42 -5.04 -1.89
N GLY A 55 2.03 -5.75 -0.83
CA GLY A 55 1.16 -6.91 -0.93
C GLY A 55 1.90 -8.15 -1.45
N THR A 56 1.19 -9.06 -2.10
CA THR A 56 1.78 -10.27 -2.69
C THR A 56 1.61 -10.29 -4.20
N ALA A 57 2.65 -10.71 -4.91
CA ALA A 57 2.72 -10.73 -6.37
C ALA A 57 1.59 -11.56 -7.03
N GLY A 58 1.14 -12.64 -6.37
CA GLY A 58 0.09 -13.53 -6.88
C GLY A 58 -1.33 -12.98 -6.77
N PHE A 59 -1.56 -11.87 -6.03
CA PHE A 59 -2.91 -11.38 -5.76
C PHE A 59 -2.96 -9.84 -5.78
N PRO A 60 -2.83 -9.21 -6.95
CA PRO A 60 -2.87 -7.76 -7.05
C PRO A 60 -4.28 -7.20 -6.81
N LEU A 61 -4.40 -6.18 -5.97
CA LEU A 61 -5.66 -5.47 -5.71
C LEU A 61 -6.14 -4.67 -6.92
N ILE A 62 -5.21 -4.25 -7.78
CA ILE A 62 -5.47 -3.44 -8.98
C ILE A 62 -5.89 -4.25 -10.19
N ALA A 63 -6.00 -5.58 -10.08
CA ALA A 63 -6.38 -6.44 -11.21
C ALA A 63 -7.72 -6.01 -11.85
N ASP A 64 -8.67 -5.55 -11.03
CA ASP A 64 -10.00 -5.12 -11.44
C ASP A 64 -10.09 -3.61 -11.76
N SER A 65 -8.96 -2.88 -11.82
CA SER A 65 -8.93 -1.46 -12.19
C SER A 65 -9.29 -1.26 -13.66
N LEU A 66 -9.99 -0.16 -13.95
CA LEU A 66 -10.33 0.25 -15.32
C LEU A 66 -9.17 0.96 -16.03
N ALA A 67 -8.09 1.31 -15.32
CA ALA A 67 -6.93 1.94 -15.91
C ALA A 67 -6.24 1.01 -16.92
N PRO A 68 -5.90 1.49 -18.12
CA PRO A 68 -5.25 0.68 -19.16
C PRO A 68 -3.83 0.27 -18.77
N VAL A 69 -3.10 1.13 -18.07
CA VAL A 69 -1.72 0.87 -17.64
C VAL A 69 -1.69 0.51 -16.16
N ARG A 70 -1.21 -0.69 -15.86
CA ARG A 70 -1.18 -1.24 -14.50
C ARG A 70 0.18 -1.84 -14.21
N PHE A 71 0.78 -1.50 -13.07
CA PHE A 71 2.01 -2.12 -12.57
C PHE A 71 1.86 -2.54 -11.11
N HIS A 72 2.48 -3.65 -10.77
CA HIS A 72 2.57 -4.10 -9.38
C HIS A 72 4.02 -4.10 -8.93
N VAL A 73 4.36 -3.26 -7.96
CA VAL A 73 5.69 -3.17 -7.35
C VAL A 73 5.71 -4.03 -6.11
N VAL A 74 6.64 -4.95 -6.03
CA VAL A 74 6.88 -5.82 -4.87
C VAL A 74 8.32 -5.67 -4.39
N PHE A 75 8.57 -6.00 -3.12
CA PHE A 75 9.88 -5.83 -2.50
C PHE A 75 10.77 -7.09 -2.59
N GLY A 76 10.49 -7.95 -3.54
CA GLY A 76 11.08 -9.28 -3.68
C GLY A 76 10.05 -10.36 -3.36
N GLY A 77 10.50 -11.53 -2.87
CA GLY A 77 9.63 -12.68 -2.59
C GLY A 77 9.49 -13.63 -3.77
N ASP A 78 8.51 -14.53 -3.69
CA ASP A 78 8.24 -15.51 -4.74
C ASP A 78 7.41 -14.86 -5.85
N LEU A 79 8.01 -14.77 -7.03
CA LEU A 79 7.35 -14.20 -8.19
C LEU A 79 6.58 -15.30 -8.94
N PRO A 80 5.29 -15.08 -9.28
CA PRO A 80 4.53 -16.01 -10.08
C PRO A 80 5.11 -16.09 -11.51
N LYS A 81 5.03 -17.25 -12.15
CA LYS A 81 5.46 -17.41 -13.55
C LYS A 81 4.66 -16.52 -14.50
N VAL A 82 3.40 -16.29 -14.16
CA VAL A 82 2.46 -15.47 -14.95
C VAL A 82 1.69 -14.57 -13.99
N SER A 83 1.51 -13.31 -14.34
CA SER A 83 0.80 -12.31 -13.52
C SER A 83 -0.32 -11.61 -14.30
N HIS A 84 -1.32 -11.11 -13.57
CA HIS A 84 -2.42 -10.29 -14.13
C HIS A 84 -1.98 -8.90 -14.58
N CYS A 85 -0.85 -8.43 -14.09
CA CYS A 85 -0.22 -7.17 -14.50
C CYS A 85 1.29 -7.30 -14.41
N PRO A 86 2.07 -6.49 -15.16
CA PRO A 86 3.52 -6.46 -15.04
C PRO A 86 3.98 -6.24 -13.60
N ILE A 87 4.94 -7.05 -13.15
CA ILE A 87 5.52 -6.96 -11.82
C ILE A 87 6.89 -6.31 -11.92
N ILE A 88 7.14 -5.38 -11.02
CA ILE A 88 8.42 -4.68 -10.87
C ILE A 88 8.94 -4.97 -9.46
N VAL A 89 10.18 -5.41 -9.35
CA VAL A 89 10.85 -5.55 -8.06
C VAL A 89 11.63 -4.27 -7.78
N ALA A 90 11.30 -3.59 -6.68
CA ALA A 90 11.95 -2.34 -6.28
C ALA A 90 12.01 -2.20 -4.76
N GLU A 91 12.74 -1.21 -4.28
CA GLU A 91 12.71 -0.80 -2.87
C GLU A 91 11.47 0.06 -2.59
N ASP A 92 10.97 0.00 -1.35
CA ASP A 92 9.75 0.70 -0.93
C ASP A 92 9.89 2.23 -0.91
N ASN A 93 11.11 2.73 -0.74
CA ASN A 93 11.47 4.14 -0.64
C ASN A 93 12.09 4.73 -1.93
N LEU A 94 12.12 3.94 -3.02
CA LEU A 94 12.64 4.38 -4.32
C LEU A 94 11.83 3.74 -5.46
N LEU A 95 10.72 4.37 -5.80
CA LEU A 95 9.85 3.89 -6.86
C LEU A 95 10.43 4.24 -8.24
N PRO A 96 10.49 3.28 -9.20
CA PRO A 96 11.09 3.48 -10.53
C PRO A 96 10.13 4.19 -11.49
N PHE A 97 9.44 5.21 -11.03
CA PHE A 97 8.50 6.01 -11.81
C PHE A 97 8.87 7.48 -11.76
N PRO A 98 8.64 8.23 -12.84
CA PRO A 98 8.85 9.68 -12.86
C PRO A 98 7.97 10.41 -11.84
N THR A 99 8.38 11.61 -11.45
CA THR A 99 7.56 12.53 -10.66
C THR A 99 6.29 12.88 -11.43
N ASP A 100 5.15 12.98 -10.72
CA ASP A 100 3.85 13.42 -11.26
C ASP A 100 3.34 12.57 -12.46
N SER A 101 3.65 11.25 -12.48
CA SER A 101 3.33 10.35 -13.59
C SER A 101 2.20 9.38 -13.33
N VAL A 102 1.76 9.23 -12.09
CA VAL A 102 0.81 8.21 -11.65
C VAL A 102 -0.53 8.82 -11.27
N ASP A 103 -1.63 8.27 -11.79
CA ASP A 103 -2.98 8.73 -11.47
C ASP A 103 -3.50 8.16 -10.15
N ILE A 104 -3.28 6.85 -9.96
CA ILE A 104 -3.76 6.13 -8.80
C ILE A 104 -2.62 5.28 -8.25
N LEU A 105 -2.28 5.50 -7.00
CA LEU A 105 -1.29 4.70 -6.27
C LEU A 105 -1.97 3.92 -5.15
N VAL A 106 -1.76 2.61 -5.12
CA VAL A 106 -2.27 1.72 -4.06
C VAL A 106 -1.09 1.25 -3.22
N LEU A 107 -1.03 1.62 -1.95
CA LEU A 107 -0.07 1.12 -0.98
C LEU A 107 -0.74 0.00 -0.18
N GLN A 108 -0.36 -1.26 -0.42
CA GLN A 108 -0.91 -2.42 0.30
C GLN A 108 0.08 -2.87 1.37
N HIS A 109 -0.19 -2.54 2.63
CA HIS A 109 0.64 -2.85 3.80
C HIS A 109 2.12 -2.44 3.68
N SER A 110 2.45 -1.60 2.71
CA SER A 110 3.81 -1.13 2.47
C SER A 110 4.36 -0.38 3.69
N LEU A 111 3.53 0.44 4.33
CA LEU A 111 3.93 1.18 5.54
C LEU A 111 4.11 0.26 6.76
N ASP A 112 3.30 -0.83 6.84
CA ASP A 112 3.33 -1.77 7.95
C ASP A 112 4.63 -2.61 7.97
N ILE A 113 5.20 -2.86 6.77
CA ILE A 113 6.40 -3.68 6.56
C ILE A 113 7.66 -2.82 6.49
N SER A 114 7.55 -1.58 5.99
CA SER A 114 8.67 -0.68 5.78
C SER A 114 9.42 -0.35 7.06
N THR A 115 10.73 -0.18 6.94
CA THR A 115 11.58 0.39 7.99
C THR A 115 11.44 1.91 8.06
N HIS A 116 11.12 2.55 6.93
CA HIS A 116 11.05 4.01 6.77
C HIS A 116 9.70 4.47 6.18
N PRO A 117 8.56 4.32 6.89
CA PRO A 117 7.23 4.58 6.35
C PRO A 117 7.04 6.02 5.86
N HIS A 118 7.73 7.00 6.47
CA HIS A 118 7.70 8.39 6.01
C HIS A 118 8.32 8.55 4.60
N GLN A 119 9.39 7.79 4.30
CA GLN A 119 10.02 7.83 2.97
C GLN A 119 9.10 7.21 1.93
N VAL A 120 8.42 6.11 2.26
CA VAL A 120 7.40 5.49 1.39
C VAL A 120 6.31 6.50 1.03
N LEU A 121 5.80 7.27 1.99
CA LEU A 121 4.78 8.30 1.73
C LEU A 121 5.31 9.47 0.91
N ARG A 122 6.57 9.88 1.11
CA ARG A 122 7.20 10.92 0.27
C ARG A 122 7.36 10.46 -1.17
N GLU A 123 7.77 9.21 -1.39
CA GLU A 123 7.84 8.62 -2.73
C GLU A 123 6.45 8.48 -3.35
N ALA A 124 5.44 8.12 -2.57
CA ALA A 124 4.05 8.08 -3.00
C ALA A 124 3.56 9.46 -3.46
N GLU A 125 3.85 10.51 -2.69
CA GLU A 125 3.55 11.88 -3.08
C GLU A 125 4.30 12.29 -4.34
N ARG A 126 5.60 12.00 -4.44
CA ARG A 126 6.43 12.35 -5.59
C ARG A 126 5.89 11.78 -6.91
N VAL A 127 5.53 10.49 -6.92
CA VAL A 127 5.08 9.83 -8.16
C VAL A 127 3.65 10.16 -8.54
N LEU A 128 2.79 10.47 -7.57
CA LEU A 128 1.41 10.88 -7.83
C LEU A 128 1.37 12.23 -8.55
N ARG A 129 0.58 12.32 -9.62
CA ARG A 129 0.31 13.59 -10.30
C ARG A 129 -0.61 14.49 -9.45
N PRO A 130 -0.57 15.81 -9.63
CA PRO A 130 -1.53 16.71 -9.01
C PRO A 130 -2.97 16.32 -9.35
N GLY A 131 -3.80 16.12 -8.33
CA GLY A 131 -5.15 15.56 -8.47
C GLY A 131 -5.24 14.04 -8.47
N GLY A 132 -4.10 13.33 -8.49
CA GLY A 132 -4.01 11.88 -8.35
C GLY A 132 -4.48 11.38 -6.98
N ARG A 133 -4.78 10.09 -6.87
CA ARG A 133 -5.35 9.48 -5.66
C ARG A 133 -4.42 8.41 -5.09
N LEU A 134 -4.23 8.50 -3.79
CA LEU A 134 -3.60 7.46 -2.98
C LEU A 134 -4.69 6.59 -2.35
N LEU A 135 -4.59 5.27 -2.46
CA LEU A 135 -5.31 4.29 -1.65
C LEU A 135 -4.31 3.57 -0.75
N LEU A 136 -4.47 3.68 0.55
CA LEU A 136 -3.55 3.10 1.52
C LEU A 136 -4.29 2.06 2.38
N PHE A 137 -3.79 0.83 2.36
CA PHE A 137 -4.26 -0.26 3.19
C PHE A 137 -3.26 -0.50 4.32
N GLY A 138 -3.75 -0.54 5.55
CA GLY A 138 -2.93 -0.78 6.74
C GLY A 138 -3.70 -1.49 7.85
N PHE A 139 -2.97 -2.08 8.80
CA PHE A 139 -3.55 -2.71 9.98
C PHE A 139 -3.97 -1.69 11.03
N ASN A 140 -5.15 -1.90 11.58
CA ASN A 140 -5.72 -1.04 12.61
C ASN A 140 -5.30 -1.50 14.03
N PRO A 141 -4.53 -0.68 14.77
CA PRO A 141 -4.13 -1.03 16.13
C PRO A 141 -5.29 -1.06 17.14
N THR A 142 -6.40 -0.37 16.86
CA THR A 142 -7.58 -0.31 17.76
C THR A 142 -8.59 -1.43 17.51
N SER A 143 -8.24 -2.40 16.65
CA SER A 143 -9.05 -3.58 16.35
C SER A 143 -8.76 -4.76 17.29
N SER A 144 -9.59 -5.80 17.20
CA SER A 144 -9.31 -7.09 17.86
C SER A 144 -7.98 -7.72 17.42
N TRP A 145 -7.50 -7.39 16.21
CA TRP A 145 -6.20 -7.79 15.69
C TRP A 145 -5.07 -7.00 16.33
N GLY A 146 -5.27 -5.70 16.57
CA GLY A 146 -4.33 -4.88 17.33
C GLY A 146 -4.18 -5.37 18.78
N LEU A 147 -5.30 -5.74 19.43
CA LEU A 147 -5.27 -6.34 20.76
C LEU A 147 -4.52 -7.69 20.76
N ARG A 148 -4.77 -8.56 19.77
CA ARG A 148 -4.02 -9.83 19.64
C ARG A 148 -2.52 -9.58 19.46
N ARG A 149 -2.15 -8.54 18.70
CA ARG A 149 -0.75 -8.14 18.53
C ARG A 149 -0.09 -7.77 19.87
N LEU A 150 -0.78 -7.03 20.74
CA LEU A 150 -0.26 -6.69 22.08
C LEU A 150 -0.04 -7.93 22.94
N LEU A 151 -0.85 -8.98 22.72
CA LEU A 151 -0.74 -10.26 23.43
C LEU A 151 0.19 -11.25 22.71
N SER A 152 0.82 -10.86 21.61
CA SER A 152 1.73 -11.73 20.85
C SER A 152 3.02 -11.96 21.65
N THR A 153 3.44 -13.22 21.68
CA THR A 153 4.70 -13.62 22.31
C THR A 153 5.85 -13.59 21.31
N PRO A 154 7.11 -13.56 21.76
CA PRO A 154 8.27 -13.68 20.88
C PRO A 154 8.30 -14.97 20.04
N LEU A 155 7.54 -15.99 20.44
CA LEU A 155 7.37 -17.26 19.72
C LEU A 155 6.40 -17.14 18.53
N ASP A 156 5.56 -16.11 18.49
CA ASP A 156 4.71 -15.78 17.32
C ASP A 156 5.59 -15.19 16.19
N SER A 157 6.45 -16.00 15.60
CA SER A 157 7.44 -15.59 14.59
C SER A 157 6.86 -15.14 13.26
N LEU A 158 5.53 -15.14 13.12
CA LEU A 158 4.83 -14.86 11.88
C LEU A 158 4.28 -13.43 11.84
N LEU A 159 4.46 -12.75 10.71
CA LEU A 159 3.63 -11.60 10.39
C LEU A 159 2.13 -12.02 10.45
N PRO A 160 1.19 -11.10 10.76
CA PRO A 160 1.37 -9.65 10.85
C PRO A 160 1.74 -9.14 12.26
N TRP A 161 1.87 -10.03 13.26
CA TRP A 161 2.00 -9.61 14.66
C TRP A 161 3.24 -8.75 14.94
N HIS A 162 4.25 -8.87 14.08
CA HIS A 162 5.46 -8.04 14.12
C HIS A 162 5.45 -6.87 13.13
N ALA A 163 4.38 -6.72 12.33
CA ALA A 163 4.21 -5.56 11.49
C ALA A 163 3.92 -4.30 12.33
N ARG A 164 4.18 -3.15 11.76
CA ARG A 164 3.93 -1.86 12.42
C ARG A 164 2.48 -1.47 12.21
N PHE A 165 1.61 -1.72 13.22
CA PHE A 165 0.23 -1.23 13.16
C PHE A 165 0.22 0.26 13.46
N MET A 166 -0.16 1.08 12.49
CA MET A 166 -0.21 2.54 12.62
C MET A 166 -1.65 3.02 12.76
N ARG A 167 -1.85 4.02 13.63
CA ARG A 167 -3.18 4.62 13.76
C ARG A 167 -3.53 5.39 12.48
N ARG A 168 -4.79 5.27 12.05
CA ARG A 168 -5.31 6.01 10.91
C ARG A 168 -5.05 7.51 11.02
N SER A 169 -5.32 8.13 12.19
CA SER A 169 -5.08 9.56 12.43
C SER A 169 -3.63 9.97 12.19
N GLN A 170 -2.68 9.16 12.63
CA GLN A 170 -1.26 9.39 12.39
C GLN A 170 -0.92 9.42 10.90
N ILE A 171 -1.49 8.49 10.12
CA ILE A 171 -1.28 8.45 8.67
C ILE A 171 -1.96 9.64 7.99
N GLU A 172 -3.16 10.03 8.44
CA GLU A 172 -3.85 11.22 7.93
C GLU A 172 -3.02 12.49 8.16
N ASP A 173 -2.41 12.64 9.34
CA ASP A 173 -1.56 13.78 9.65
C ASP A 173 -0.30 13.81 8.76
N TRP A 174 0.32 12.65 8.54
CA TRP A 174 1.46 12.55 7.61
C TRP A 174 1.05 12.85 6.17
N CYS A 175 -0.12 12.40 5.75
CA CYS A 175 -0.66 12.74 4.42
C CYS A 175 -0.84 14.25 4.27
N ARG A 176 -1.45 14.93 5.26
CA ARG A 176 -1.63 16.40 5.22
C ARG A 176 -0.31 17.15 5.11
N LEU A 177 0.73 16.71 5.84
CA LEU A 177 2.07 17.30 5.77
C LEU A 177 2.72 17.14 4.37
N LEU A 178 2.26 16.18 3.57
CA LEU A 178 2.76 15.90 2.22
C LEU A 178 1.77 16.37 1.12
N ASN A 179 0.88 17.31 1.41
CA ASN A 179 -0.15 17.79 0.48
C ASN A 179 -1.05 16.69 -0.10
N LEU A 180 -1.22 15.60 0.66
CA LEU A 180 -2.16 14.53 0.37
C LEU A 180 -3.40 14.72 1.24
N ALA A 181 -4.47 15.33 0.72
CA ALA A 181 -5.71 15.57 1.46
C ALA A 181 -6.48 14.27 1.66
N PRO A 182 -6.70 13.80 2.92
CA PRO A 182 -7.54 12.65 3.18
C PRO A 182 -9.00 12.92 2.77
N GLU A 183 -9.58 12.03 1.94
CA GLU A 183 -10.96 12.16 1.45
C GLU A 183 -11.92 11.19 2.14
N LEU A 184 -11.46 9.97 2.40
CA LEU A 184 -12.30 8.87 2.86
C LEU A 184 -11.48 7.85 3.64
N SER A 185 -12.09 7.28 4.67
CA SER A 185 -11.55 6.11 5.34
C SER A 185 -12.63 5.05 5.52
N ARG A 186 -12.29 3.80 5.20
CA ARG A 186 -13.16 2.64 5.37
C ARG A 186 -12.42 1.55 6.13
N HIS A 187 -13.19 0.73 6.84
CA HIS A 187 -12.66 -0.41 7.58
C HIS A 187 -13.19 -1.72 7.02
N ALA A 188 -12.37 -2.75 7.13
CA ALA A 188 -12.73 -4.11 6.73
C ALA A 188 -12.22 -5.14 7.76
N VAL A 189 -12.69 -6.40 7.64
CA VAL A 189 -12.27 -7.52 8.48
C VAL A 189 -12.60 -7.29 9.96
N TYR A 190 -13.88 -7.37 10.29
CA TYR A 190 -14.36 -7.18 11.68
C TYR A 190 -14.22 -8.42 12.56
N GLY A 191 -13.79 -9.56 12.01
CA GLY A 191 -13.71 -10.81 12.70
C GLY A 191 -12.49 -10.97 13.60
N LEU A 192 -12.61 -11.87 14.57
CA LEU A 192 -11.52 -12.23 15.47
C LEU A 192 -10.40 -12.99 14.73
N PRO A 193 -9.12 -12.73 15.07
CA PRO A 193 -7.97 -13.33 14.37
C PRO A 193 -7.74 -14.82 14.69
N PHE A 194 -8.36 -15.36 15.74
CA PHE A 194 -8.13 -16.72 16.24
C PHE A 194 -9.41 -17.52 16.46
N ALA A 195 -10.57 -17.04 16.02
CA ALA A 195 -11.83 -17.70 16.32
C ALA A 195 -11.95 -19.07 15.65
N LYS A 196 -12.08 -20.13 16.45
CA LYS A 196 -12.54 -21.45 16.01
C LYS A 196 -13.89 -21.31 15.29
N LYS A 197 -14.22 -22.25 14.38
CA LYS A 197 -15.45 -22.17 13.56
C LYS A 197 -16.73 -21.90 14.38
N GLY A 198 -16.88 -22.49 15.57
CA GLY A 198 -18.03 -22.27 16.45
C GLY A 198 -18.16 -20.85 16.97
N ILE A 199 -17.08 -20.28 17.52
CA ILE A 199 -17.05 -18.91 18.06
C ILE A 199 -17.34 -17.90 16.93
N ARG A 200 -16.76 -18.11 15.75
CA ARG A 200 -16.98 -17.24 14.58
C ARG A 200 -18.46 -17.21 14.16
N ARG A 201 -19.19 -18.34 14.29
CA ARG A 201 -20.63 -18.39 13.98
C ARG A 201 -21.44 -17.50 14.93
N LEU A 202 -21.13 -17.49 16.22
CA LEU A 202 -21.76 -16.62 17.21
C LEU A 202 -21.57 -15.13 16.92
N PHE A 203 -20.37 -14.74 16.48
CA PHE A 203 -20.05 -13.34 16.21
C PHE A 203 -20.40 -12.87 14.79
N LYS A 204 -20.87 -13.76 13.91
CA LYS A 204 -21.13 -13.45 12.49
C LYS A 204 -22.14 -12.31 12.32
N SER A 205 -23.23 -12.30 13.11
CA SER A 205 -24.25 -11.25 13.07
C SER A 205 -23.68 -9.89 13.48
N LEU A 206 -22.84 -9.89 14.52
CA LEU A 206 -22.15 -8.68 14.99
C LEU A 206 -21.14 -8.16 13.97
N GLU A 207 -20.35 -9.06 13.37
CA GLU A 207 -19.44 -8.72 12.26
C GLU A 207 -20.19 -8.05 11.10
N HIS A 208 -21.35 -8.59 10.71
CA HIS A 208 -22.18 -8.01 9.65
C HIS A 208 -22.75 -6.64 10.03
N ARG A 209 -23.17 -6.46 11.27
CA ARG A 209 -23.68 -5.19 11.78
C ARG A 209 -22.58 -4.12 11.81
N MET A 210 -21.39 -4.47 12.30
CA MET A 210 -20.21 -3.59 12.32
C MET A 210 -19.79 -3.20 10.88
N ALA A 211 -19.79 -4.18 9.96
CA ALA A 211 -19.45 -3.95 8.57
C ALA A 211 -20.46 -3.03 7.87
N ARG A 212 -21.77 -3.22 8.13
CA ARG A 212 -22.82 -2.39 7.55
C ARG A 212 -22.78 -0.95 8.04
N ASN A 213 -22.44 -0.75 9.31
CA ASN A 213 -22.37 0.58 9.93
C ASN A 213 -20.97 1.21 9.82
N GLU A 214 -20.05 0.57 9.09
CA GLU A 214 -18.67 1.05 8.86
C GLU A 214 -17.92 1.44 10.16
N TRP A 215 -18.09 0.66 11.23
CA TRP A 215 -17.46 0.95 12.52
C TRP A 215 -15.93 1.00 12.40
N PRO A 216 -15.24 1.93 13.10
CA PRO A 216 -13.78 2.13 12.96
C PRO A 216 -12.93 1.08 13.69
N VAL A 217 -13.46 -0.13 13.88
CA VAL A 217 -12.82 -1.24 14.62
C VAL A 217 -12.41 -2.42 13.74
N GLY A 218 -12.56 -2.31 12.43
CA GLY A 218 -12.09 -3.34 11.50
C GLY A 218 -10.58 -3.54 11.58
N ALA A 219 -10.11 -4.76 11.32
CA ALA A 219 -8.70 -5.12 11.41
C ALA A 219 -7.82 -4.39 10.39
N VAL A 220 -8.39 -4.07 9.24
CA VAL A 220 -7.73 -3.33 8.15
C VAL A 220 -8.52 -2.06 7.87
N TYR A 221 -7.84 -0.98 7.60
CA TYR A 221 -8.43 0.24 7.06
C TYR A 221 -7.92 0.49 5.64
N CYS A 222 -8.76 1.15 4.85
CA CYS A 222 -8.40 1.76 3.58
C CYS A 222 -8.58 3.28 3.72
N LEU A 223 -7.50 4.01 3.59
CA LEU A 223 -7.49 5.47 3.55
C LEU A 223 -7.35 5.90 2.09
N ARG A 224 -8.25 6.78 1.63
CA ARG A 224 -8.12 7.46 0.34
C ARG A 224 -7.71 8.90 0.58
N ALA A 225 -6.64 9.33 -0.09
CA ALA A 225 -6.18 10.71 -0.09
C ALA A 225 -5.97 11.20 -1.53
N LYS A 226 -6.12 12.50 -1.74
CA LYS A 226 -5.91 13.16 -3.02
C LYS A 226 -4.70 14.07 -2.94
N LYS A 227 -3.79 14.00 -3.91
CA LYS A 227 -2.72 14.97 -4.03
C LYS A 227 -3.30 16.33 -4.44
N GLU A 228 -3.12 17.33 -3.58
CA GLU A 228 -3.55 18.68 -3.89
C GLU A 228 -2.65 19.28 -4.96
N ARG A 229 -3.25 20.14 -5.79
CA ARG A 229 -2.46 20.96 -6.69
C ARG A 229 -1.85 22.05 -5.84
N ASN A 230 -0.53 22.10 -5.74
CA ASN A 230 0.12 23.31 -5.29
C ASN A 230 -0.21 24.38 -6.36
N ALA A 231 -1.16 25.24 -6.07
CA ALA A 231 -1.32 26.45 -6.84
C ALA A 231 -0.05 27.27 -6.59
N TYR A 232 0.96 27.08 -7.47
CA TYR A 232 2.02 28.06 -7.59
C TYR A 232 1.30 29.36 -8.04
N ILE A 233 0.95 30.18 -7.09
CA ILE A 233 0.60 31.57 -7.37
C ILE A 233 1.96 32.21 -7.71
N PRO A 234 2.23 32.56 -8.98
CA PRO A 234 3.43 33.29 -9.32
C PRO A 234 3.35 34.58 -8.52
N GLY A 235 4.08 34.65 -7.41
CA GLY A 235 4.22 35.90 -6.68
C GLY A 235 4.72 36.93 -7.67
N LYS A 236 4.04 38.09 -7.76
CA LYS A 236 4.57 39.22 -8.55
C LYS A 236 6.06 39.33 -8.26
N PRO A 237 6.95 39.30 -9.28
CA PRO A 237 8.37 39.38 -9.04
C PRO A 237 8.64 40.65 -8.22
N SER A 238 9.12 40.47 -7.00
CA SER A 238 9.56 41.59 -6.17
C SER A 238 10.63 42.35 -6.96
N PRO A 239 10.56 43.68 -7.09
CA PRO A 239 11.52 44.44 -7.83
C PRO A 239 12.97 44.27 -7.30
N LEU A 240 13.14 43.79 -6.08
CA LEU A 240 14.43 43.46 -5.46
C LEU A 240 15.01 42.09 -5.89
N GLY A 241 14.23 41.20 -6.53
CA GLY A 241 14.72 39.87 -6.99
C GLY A 241 15.60 39.92 -8.25
N ARG A 242 15.69 41.07 -8.95
CA ARG A 242 16.50 41.17 -10.17
C ARG A 242 18.00 41.36 -9.94
N LEU A 243 18.44 41.63 -8.70
CA LEU A 243 19.85 41.85 -8.38
C LEU A 243 20.58 40.62 -7.80
N ALA A 244 19.87 39.51 -7.53
CA ALA A 244 20.44 38.32 -6.88
C ALA A 244 20.80 37.17 -7.86
N SER A 245 20.68 37.34 -9.19
CA SER A 245 20.95 36.27 -10.17
C SER A 245 22.38 36.26 -10.72
N VAL A 246 23.30 37.02 -10.14
CA VAL A 246 24.72 36.97 -10.52
C VAL A 246 25.49 36.20 -9.43
N GLY A 247 25.79 34.94 -9.73
CA GLY A 247 26.85 34.15 -9.09
C GLY A 247 26.43 33.28 -7.91
N LYS A 248 26.17 32.01 -8.24
CA LYS A 248 26.75 30.84 -7.57
C LYS A 248 26.20 29.57 -8.22
N THR A 249 26.90 29.05 -9.19
CA THR A 249 26.81 27.64 -9.59
C THR A 249 27.36 26.75 -8.47
N LEU A 250 26.49 26.34 -7.54
CA LEU A 250 26.80 25.26 -6.61
C LEU A 250 26.54 23.94 -7.36
N LYS A 251 27.62 23.22 -7.68
CA LYS A 251 27.55 21.85 -8.16
C LYS A 251 26.83 20.98 -7.11
N PRO A 252 25.77 20.23 -7.46
CA PRO A 252 25.16 19.29 -6.52
C PRO A 252 26.16 18.16 -6.21
N ALA A 253 26.35 17.87 -4.93
CA ALA A 253 27.10 16.71 -4.49
C ALA A 253 26.44 15.45 -5.05
N VAL A 254 27.22 14.69 -5.84
CA VAL A 254 26.80 13.40 -6.41
C VAL A 254 26.79 12.37 -5.27
N GLY A 255 25.67 12.25 -4.60
CA GLY A 255 25.37 11.08 -3.77
C GLY A 255 25.14 9.88 -4.69
N MET A 256 25.88 8.79 -4.47
CA MET A 256 25.71 7.53 -5.21
C MET A 256 24.26 7.03 -5.04
N ARG A 257 23.40 7.34 -6.00
CA ARG A 257 22.08 6.71 -6.12
C ARG A 257 22.28 5.28 -6.61
N ARG A 258 22.03 4.30 -5.75
CA ARG A 258 21.90 2.90 -6.18
C ARG A 258 20.78 2.83 -7.20
N LYS A 259 21.07 2.31 -8.40
CA LYS A 259 20.06 2.10 -9.44
C LYS A 259 19.09 1.01 -8.96
N PRO A 260 17.77 1.17 -9.12
CA PRO A 260 16.82 0.11 -8.78
C PRO A 260 17.06 -1.10 -9.69
N VAL A 261 17.03 -2.29 -9.08
CA VAL A 261 17.09 -3.56 -9.83
C VAL A 261 15.71 -3.80 -10.42
N LEU A 262 15.58 -3.61 -11.72
CA LEU A 262 14.33 -3.84 -12.45
C LEU A 262 14.28 -5.29 -12.93
N ARG A 263 13.30 -6.06 -12.43
CA ARG A 263 12.96 -7.39 -12.94
C ARG A 263 11.50 -7.37 -13.38
N VAL A 264 11.25 -7.47 -14.69
CA VAL A 264 9.92 -7.46 -15.28
C VAL A 264 9.46 -8.90 -15.52
N VAL A 265 8.27 -9.25 -15.03
CA VAL A 265 7.60 -10.51 -15.33
C VAL A 265 6.54 -10.23 -16.40
N PRO A 266 6.50 -10.98 -17.53
CA PRO A 266 5.57 -10.72 -18.62
C PRO A 266 4.10 -10.90 -18.21
N LYS A 267 3.23 -10.11 -18.83
CA LYS A 267 1.77 -10.21 -18.72
C LYS A 267 1.27 -11.47 -19.42
N ARG A 268 0.24 -12.10 -18.87
CA ARG A 268 -0.49 -13.16 -19.56
C ARG A 268 -1.37 -12.51 -20.63
N ASP A 269 -1.05 -12.69 -21.91
CA ASP A 269 -1.96 -12.37 -23.00
C ASP A 269 -3.11 -13.37 -22.93
N GLY A 270 -4.32 -12.84 -22.74
CA GLY A 270 -5.51 -13.66 -22.55
C GLY A 270 -5.91 -14.35 -23.84
N ALA A 271 -5.72 -15.67 -23.90
CA ALA A 271 -6.59 -16.50 -24.71
C ALA A 271 -7.89 -16.71 -23.92
N PRO A 272 -9.08 -16.56 -24.52
CA PRO A 272 -10.32 -16.92 -23.86
C PRO A 272 -10.30 -18.45 -23.61
N PRO A 273 -10.93 -18.95 -22.52
CA PRO A 273 -11.07 -20.39 -22.34
C PRO A 273 -11.90 -20.97 -23.49
N ASP A 274 -11.36 -21.96 -24.18
CA ASP A 274 -12.08 -22.78 -25.15
C ASP A 274 -13.28 -23.42 -24.44
N LEU A 275 -14.46 -22.93 -24.77
CA LEU A 275 -15.73 -23.56 -24.45
C LEU A 275 -16.13 -24.58 -25.56
N THR A 276 -15.27 -25.56 -25.83
CA THR A 276 -15.63 -26.71 -26.65
C THR A 276 -15.11 -27.97 -25.98
N GLY A 277 -16.03 -28.64 -25.30
CA GLY A 277 -15.78 -29.93 -24.67
C GLY A 277 -17.06 -30.47 -24.05
N ALA A 278 -17.88 -31.04 -24.90
CA ALA A 278 -18.94 -32.06 -24.69
C ALA A 278 -19.27 -32.48 -23.25
#